data_e83ce8228d2bbbf67ec9388a073bfaa8
#
_entry.id   e83ce8228d2bbbf67ec9388a073bfaa8
#
_cell.length_a   1.000
_cell.length_b   1.000
_cell.length_c   1.000
_cell.angle_alpha   90.00
_cell.angle_beta   90.00
_cell.angle_gamma   90.00
#
_symmetry.space_group_name_H-M   'P 1'
#
loop_
_entity.id
_entity.type
_entity.pdbx_description
1 polymer ?
#
loop_
_entity_poly.entity_id
_entity_poly.type
_entity_poly.pdbx_seq_one_letter_code
_entity_poly.pdbx_strand_id
1 'polypeptide(L)'
;MSNDPQAIVVRTVQAEDYEQWLQLWLAYQDFYQVSLDETTTRTAFSRLLDANEAMACAVAVQGDELVGLVHALLHRSTWAVADFCYLEDLYVAPTVRGGGTGKLLIEWVQRYAQYHGCARLYWHTQQTNKRAQKLYNWIAEDSGCIEYRMAL
;
A
#
# COMPACT_ATOMS: atom_id res chain seq x y z
N MET A 1 -22.94 -13.12 6.74
CA MET A 1 -21.91 -12.18 7.23
C MET A 1 -21.31 -12.73 8.48
N SER A 2 -20.03 -13.03 8.48
CA SER A 2 -19.34 -13.47 9.69
C SER A 2 -19.02 -12.21 10.52
N ASN A 3 -19.63 -12.09 11.70
CA ASN A 3 -19.29 -11.10 12.73
C ASN A 3 -18.10 -11.60 13.57
N ASP A 4 -17.13 -12.25 12.93
CA ASP A 4 -15.93 -12.71 13.61
C ASP A 4 -15.06 -11.48 13.91
N PRO A 5 -14.84 -11.11 15.21
CA PRO A 5 -14.01 -9.96 15.55
C PRO A 5 -12.54 -10.17 15.20
N GLN A 6 -12.13 -11.39 14.80
CA GLN A 6 -10.80 -11.71 14.32
C GLN A 6 -10.65 -11.56 12.80
N ALA A 7 -11.76 -11.37 12.06
CA ALA A 7 -11.73 -11.20 10.62
C ALA A 7 -11.08 -9.88 10.23
N ILE A 8 -10.21 -9.93 9.22
CA ILE A 8 -9.56 -8.74 8.67
C ILE A 8 -10.50 -8.07 7.69
N VAL A 9 -10.72 -6.77 7.86
CA VAL A 9 -11.49 -5.92 6.94
C VAL A 9 -10.55 -4.88 6.37
N VAL A 10 -10.57 -4.70 5.05
CA VAL A 10 -9.79 -3.65 4.36
C VAL A 10 -10.74 -2.53 3.96
N ARG A 11 -10.39 -1.31 4.34
CA ARG A 11 -11.18 -0.10 4.04
C ARG A 11 -10.29 1.09 3.76
N THR A 12 -10.86 2.13 3.16
CA THR A 12 -10.19 3.42 2.99
C THR A 12 -9.79 4.01 4.36
N VAL A 13 -8.62 4.62 4.42
CA VAL A 13 -8.14 5.33 5.61
C VAL A 13 -9.07 6.50 5.95
N GLN A 14 -9.22 6.78 7.24
CA GLN A 14 -10.02 7.89 7.79
C GLN A 14 -9.13 8.79 8.65
N ALA A 15 -9.55 10.04 8.87
CA ALA A 15 -8.78 11.00 9.65
C ALA A 15 -8.45 10.48 11.07
N GLU A 16 -9.40 9.75 11.68
CA GLU A 16 -9.26 9.16 13.01
C GLU A 16 -8.21 8.06 13.09
N ASP A 17 -7.78 7.54 11.95
CA ASP A 17 -6.78 6.46 11.87
C ASP A 17 -5.34 6.96 12.06
N TYR A 18 -5.11 8.28 12.10
CA TYR A 18 -3.76 8.85 12.02
C TYR A 18 -2.77 8.21 13.00
N GLU A 19 -3.13 8.09 14.28
CA GLU A 19 -2.22 7.58 15.30
C GLU A 19 -1.83 6.12 15.04
N GLN A 20 -2.78 5.27 14.69
CA GLN A 20 -2.50 3.87 14.38
C GLN A 20 -1.79 3.71 13.02
N TRP A 21 -2.20 4.50 12.02
CA TRP A 21 -1.51 4.54 10.72
C TRP A 21 -0.06 4.95 10.91
N LEU A 22 0.21 5.97 11.75
CA LEU A 22 1.55 6.44 12.02
C LEU A 22 2.44 5.34 12.61
N GLN A 23 1.92 4.53 13.53
CA GLN A 23 2.68 3.42 14.10
C GLN A 23 3.09 2.40 13.03
N LEU A 24 2.18 2.06 12.13
CA LEU A 24 2.47 1.16 11.01
C LEU A 24 3.46 1.80 10.03
N TRP A 25 3.29 3.08 9.74
CA TRP A 25 4.15 3.83 8.83
C TRP A 25 5.59 3.93 9.36
N LEU A 26 5.75 4.17 10.65
CA LEU A 26 7.07 4.19 11.30
C LEU A 26 7.72 2.79 11.31
N ALA A 27 6.95 1.74 11.54
CA ALA A 27 7.45 0.36 11.48
C ALA A 27 7.91 -0.02 10.06
N TYR A 28 7.17 0.41 9.04
CA TYR A 28 7.55 0.22 7.64
C TYR A 28 8.86 0.93 7.31
N GLN A 29 9.02 2.19 7.76
CA GLN A 29 10.25 2.96 7.57
C GLN A 29 11.44 2.30 8.26
N ASP A 30 11.24 1.79 9.47
CA ASP A 30 12.27 1.08 10.24
C ASP A 30 12.75 -0.18 9.50
N PHE A 31 11.81 -0.93 8.91
CA PHE A 31 12.15 -2.10 8.08
C PHE A 31 13.07 -1.72 6.90
N TYR A 32 12.85 -0.58 6.26
CA TYR A 32 13.66 -0.08 5.15
C TYR A 32 14.83 0.81 5.59
N GLN A 33 15.04 0.99 6.91
CA GLN A 33 16.10 1.84 7.48
C GLN A 33 16.02 3.28 6.95
N VAL A 34 14.79 3.80 6.85
CA VAL A 34 14.49 5.16 6.42
C VAL A 34 13.84 5.90 7.59
N SER A 35 14.12 7.20 7.70
CA SER A 35 13.45 8.08 8.66
C SER A 35 12.98 9.33 7.94
N LEU A 36 11.67 9.54 7.90
CA LEU A 36 11.06 10.71 7.29
C LEU A 36 10.71 11.73 8.39
N ASP A 37 10.82 13.01 8.06
CA ASP A 37 10.48 14.07 9.00
C ASP A 37 8.96 14.19 9.22
N GLU A 38 8.58 14.94 10.26
CA GLU A 38 7.18 15.11 10.62
C GLU A 38 6.39 15.84 9.54
N THR A 39 6.99 16.83 8.88
CA THR A 39 6.34 17.59 7.81
C THR A 39 5.99 16.67 6.63
N THR A 40 6.93 15.84 6.20
CA THR A 40 6.70 14.86 5.13
C THR A 40 5.59 13.89 5.51
N THR A 41 5.62 13.37 6.73
CA THR A 41 4.63 12.40 7.22
C THR A 41 3.23 12.99 7.27
N ARG A 42 3.07 14.18 7.86
CA ARG A 42 1.76 14.84 7.94
C ARG A 42 1.22 15.26 6.59
N THR A 43 2.09 15.73 5.71
CA THR A 43 1.71 16.09 4.34
C THR A 43 1.24 14.86 3.57
N ALA A 44 1.96 13.74 3.67
CA ALA A 44 1.56 12.49 3.04
C ALA A 44 0.17 12.05 3.52
N PHE A 45 -0.06 12.02 4.83
CA PHE A 45 -1.35 11.61 5.38
C PHE A 45 -2.49 12.54 4.94
N SER A 46 -2.25 13.85 4.94
CA SER A 46 -3.23 14.84 4.45
C SER A 46 -3.62 14.59 2.99
N ARG A 47 -2.64 14.30 2.14
CA ARG A 47 -2.88 13.98 0.72
C ARG A 47 -3.64 12.67 0.56
N LEU A 48 -3.34 11.67 1.37
CA LEU A 48 -4.03 10.37 1.32
C LEU A 48 -5.51 10.49 1.72
N LEU A 49 -5.87 11.50 2.51
CA LEU A 49 -7.27 11.78 2.88
C LEU A 49 -8.01 12.62 1.83
N ASP A 50 -7.30 13.31 0.95
CA ASP A 50 -7.89 14.25 0.01
C ASP A 50 -8.34 13.52 -1.27
N ALA A 51 -9.65 13.51 -1.51
CA ALA A 51 -10.23 12.88 -2.70
C ALA A 51 -9.82 13.54 -4.02
N ASN A 52 -9.28 14.78 -3.99
CA ASN A 52 -8.78 15.47 -5.17
C ASN A 52 -7.33 15.11 -5.50
N GLU A 53 -6.63 14.42 -4.61
CA GLU A 53 -5.29 13.93 -4.87
C GLU A 53 -5.36 12.59 -5.63
N ALA A 54 -4.38 12.37 -6.51
CA ALA A 54 -4.23 11.11 -7.23
C ALA A 54 -3.53 10.04 -6.37
N MET A 55 -3.95 9.94 -5.12
CA MET A 55 -3.38 9.06 -4.11
C MET A 55 -4.48 8.42 -3.28
N ALA A 56 -4.21 7.24 -2.75
CA ALA A 56 -5.13 6.56 -1.85
C ALA A 56 -4.38 5.72 -0.83
N CYS A 57 -5.01 5.55 0.32
CA CYS A 57 -4.56 4.62 1.36
C CYS A 57 -5.72 3.75 1.80
N ALA A 58 -5.48 2.45 1.85
CA ALA A 58 -6.35 1.52 2.54
C ALA A 58 -5.64 0.96 3.76
N VAL A 59 -6.43 0.60 4.77
CA VAL A 59 -5.95 -0.02 6.00
C VAL A 59 -6.64 -1.35 6.22
N ALA A 60 -5.88 -2.31 6.73
CA ALA A 60 -6.42 -3.58 7.19
C ALA A 60 -6.71 -3.47 8.68
N VAL A 61 -7.94 -3.79 9.05
CA VAL A 61 -8.44 -3.64 10.42
C VAL A 61 -8.85 -4.99 10.97
N GLN A 62 -8.39 -5.29 12.16
CA GLN A 62 -8.81 -6.46 12.94
C GLN A 62 -9.41 -5.97 14.26
N GLY A 63 -10.72 -6.13 14.42
CA GLY A 63 -11.43 -5.48 15.53
C GLY A 63 -11.31 -3.96 15.42
N ASP A 64 -10.72 -3.33 16.44
CA ASP A 64 -10.48 -1.88 16.48
C ASP A 64 -9.02 -1.52 16.13
N GLU A 65 -8.21 -2.47 15.72
CA GLU A 65 -6.78 -2.32 15.54
C GLU A 65 -6.41 -2.34 14.06
N LEU A 66 -5.62 -1.33 13.65
CA LEU A 66 -5.02 -1.34 12.32
C LEU A 66 -3.83 -2.30 12.31
N VAL A 67 -3.85 -3.26 11.39
CA VAL A 67 -2.83 -4.31 11.29
C VAL A 67 -2.09 -4.30 9.95
N GLY A 68 -2.44 -3.38 9.06
CA GLY A 68 -1.75 -3.22 7.79
C GLY A 68 -2.17 -1.95 7.06
N LEU A 69 -1.34 -1.54 6.12
CA LEU A 69 -1.61 -0.39 5.25
C LEU A 69 -1.11 -0.64 3.83
N VAL A 70 -1.71 0.06 2.89
CA VAL A 70 -1.25 0.12 1.50
C VAL A 70 -1.44 1.53 0.96
N HIS A 71 -0.44 2.03 0.25
CA HIS A 71 -0.51 3.32 -0.45
C HIS A 71 -0.47 3.09 -1.95
N ALA A 72 -1.32 3.82 -2.69
CA ALA A 72 -1.38 3.74 -4.14
C ALA A 72 -1.41 5.14 -4.74
N LEU A 73 -0.76 5.29 -5.89
CA LEU A 73 -0.68 6.54 -6.64
C LEU A 73 -1.14 6.30 -8.07
N LEU A 74 -1.90 7.25 -8.61
CA LEU A 74 -2.26 7.26 -10.04
C LEU A 74 -1.34 8.23 -10.77
N HIS A 75 -0.86 7.85 -11.93
CA HIS A 75 -0.04 8.74 -12.75
C HIS A 75 -0.30 8.52 -14.24
N ARG A 76 -0.04 9.57 -15.02
CA ARG A 76 -0.07 9.51 -16.47
C ARG A 76 1.07 8.63 -16.96
N SER A 77 0.90 8.06 -18.15
CA SER A 77 1.91 7.28 -18.85
C SER A 77 1.94 7.69 -20.33
N THR A 78 3.13 7.68 -20.90
CA THR A 78 3.29 7.86 -22.36
C THR A 78 2.94 6.58 -23.13
N TRP A 79 2.74 5.47 -22.43
CA TRP A 79 2.48 4.16 -23.04
C TRP A 79 0.99 3.83 -23.12
N ALA A 80 0.12 4.66 -22.55
CA ALA A 80 -1.32 4.43 -22.55
C ALA A 80 -2.08 5.74 -22.44
N VAL A 81 -3.31 5.77 -22.92
CA VAL A 81 -4.22 6.90 -22.70
C VAL A 81 -4.66 6.94 -21.24
N ALA A 82 -4.96 5.76 -20.67
CA ALA A 82 -5.34 5.62 -19.26
C ALA A 82 -4.12 5.76 -18.34
N ASP A 83 -4.38 6.10 -17.08
CA ASP A 83 -3.35 6.19 -16.06
C ASP A 83 -2.81 4.80 -15.69
N PHE A 84 -1.62 4.79 -15.08
CA PHE A 84 -1.08 3.64 -14.36
C PHE A 84 -1.29 3.84 -12.87
N CYS A 85 -1.51 2.76 -12.14
CA CYS A 85 -1.57 2.74 -10.69
C CYS A 85 -0.27 2.14 -10.15
N TYR A 86 0.42 2.92 -9.31
CA TYR A 86 1.61 2.50 -8.60
C TYR A 86 1.25 2.16 -7.16
N LEU A 87 1.40 0.91 -6.77
CA LEU A 87 1.33 0.49 -5.38
C LEU A 87 2.69 0.78 -4.76
N GLU A 88 2.78 1.87 -4.00
CA GLU A 88 4.06 2.39 -3.51
C GLU A 88 4.52 1.70 -2.25
N ASP A 89 3.61 1.52 -1.30
CA ASP A 89 3.93 0.96 0.02
C ASP A 89 2.91 -0.10 0.41
N LEU A 90 3.41 -1.18 0.99
CA LEU A 90 2.59 -2.26 1.53
C LEU A 90 3.25 -2.77 2.81
N TYR A 91 2.52 -2.70 3.92
CA TYR A 91 3.00 -3.19 5.22
C TYR A 91 1.90 -3.95 5.95
N VAL A 92 2.29 -5.09 6.51
CA VAL A 92 1.44 -5.93 7.36
C VAL A 92 2.16 -6.16 8.67
N ALA A 93 1.47 -5.90 9.79
CA ALA A 93 2.02 -6.11 11.12
C ALA A 93 2.46 -7.57 11.30
N PRO A 94 3.63 -7.82 11.94
CA PRO A 94 4.16 -9.18 12.10
C PRO A 94 3.18 -10.16 12.76
N THR A 95 2.31 -9.68 13.64
CA THR A 95 1.32 -10.50 14.38
C THR A 95 0.28 -11.16 13.49
N VAL A 96 0.03 -10.63 12.30
CA VAL A 96 -0.99 -11.14 11.35
C VAL A 96 -0.41 -11.61 10.02
N ARG A 97 0.92 -11.67 9.89
CA ARG A 97 1.58 -12.16 8.67
C ARG A 97 1.26 -13.63 8.43
N GLY A 98 1.16 -13.99 7.14
CA GLY A 98 0.85 -15.37 6.73
C GLY A 98 -0.64 -15.67 6.65
N GLY A 99 -1.52 -14.74 7.05
CA GLY A 99 -2.98 -14.91 7.01
C GLY A 99 -3.67 -14.33 5.79
N GLY A 100 -2.93 -13.90 4.76
CA GLY A 100 -3.50 -13.36 3.53
C GLY A 100 -3.83 -11.86 3.59
N THR A 101 -3.43 -11.14 4.63
CA THR A 101 -3.70 -9.71 4.78
C THR A 101 -3.06 -8.89 3.67
N GLY A 102 -1.82 -9.19 3.30
CA GLY A 102 -1.14 -8.51 2.19
C GLY A 102 -1.88 -8.67 0.87
N LYS A 103 -2.38 -9.86 0.60
CA LYS A 103 -3.18 -10.14 -0.61
C LYS A 103 -4.48 -9.32 -0.61
N LEU A 104 -5.17 -9.24 0.52
CA LEU A 104 -6.39 -8.41 0.66
C LEU A 104 -6.12 -6.93 0.37
N LEU A 105 -4.99 -6.41 0.84
CA LEU A 105 -4.58 -5.03 0.57
C LEU A 105 -4.28 -4.81 -0.91
N ILE A 106 -3.59 -5.74 -1.56
CA ILE A 106 -3.32 -5.66 -3.00
C ILE A 106 -4.62 -5.74 -3.80
N GLU A 107 -5.54 -6.61 -3.42
CA GLU A 107 -6.86 -6.72 -4.07
C GLU A 107 -7.66 -5.43 -3.95
N TRP A 108 -7.55 -4.72 -2.82
CA TRP A 108 -8.18 -3.41 -2.67
C TRP A 108 -7.61 -2.42 -3.68
N VAL A 109 -6.28 -2.39 -3.84
CA VAL A 109 -5.63 -1.52 -4.83
C VAL A 109 -6.00 -1.92 -6.26
N GLN A 110 -6.13 -3.20 -6.53
CA GLN A 110 -6.58 -3.69 -7.83
C GLN A 110 -7.98 -3.14 -8.16
N ARG A 111 -8.92 -3.20 -7.23
CA ARG A 111 -10.27 -2.63 -7.42
C ARG A 111 -10.22 -1.11 -7.56
N TYR A 112 -9.38 -0.42 -6.79
CA TYR A 112 -9.18 1.01 -6.90
C TYR A 112 -8.66 1.39 -8.30
N ALA A 113 -7.66 0.68 -8.81
CA ALA A 113 -7.11 0.89 -10.14
C ALA A 113 -8.16 0.63 -11.24
N GLN A 114 -8.94 -0.43 -11.10
CA GLN A 114 -10.03 -0.76 -12.04
C GLN A 114 -11.13 0.30 -12.04
N TYR A 115 -11.51 0.79 -10.87
CA TYR A 115 -12.50 1.86 -10.73
C TYR A 115 -12.06 3.14 -11.44
N HIS A 116 -10.76 3.46 -11.38
CA HIS A 116 -10.19 4.63 -12.05
C HIS A 116 -9.79 4.36 -13.52
N GLY A 117 -10.12 3.20 -14.05
CA GLY A 117 -9.86 2.86 -15.45
C GLY A 117 -8.39 2.72 -15.81
N CYS A 118 -7.54 2.39 -14.85
CA CYS A 118 -6.10 2.26 -15.08
C CYS A 118 -5.76 1.14 -16.05
N ALA A 119 -4.72 1.34 -16.86
CA ALA A 119 -4.22 0.35 -17.81
C ALA A 119 -3.25 -0.65 -17.18
N ARG A 120 -2.67 -0.31 -16.02
CA ARG A 120 -1.67 -1.14 -15.34
C ARG A 120 -1.68 -0.84 -13.85
N LEU A 121 -1.52 -1.90 -13.06
CA LEU A 121 -1.14 -1.85 -11.65
C LEU A 121 0.25 -2.48 -11.53
N TYR A 122 1.18 -1.83 -10.86
CA TYR A 122 2.54 -2.32 -10.70
C TYR A 122 3.12 -1.91 -9.34
N TRP A 123 4.15 -2.63 -8.90
CA TRP A 123 4.88 -2.31 -7.67
C TRP A 123 6.31 -2.82 -7.75
N HIS A 124 7.14 -2.35 -6.81
CA HIS A 124 8.52 -2.77 -6.65
C HIS A 124 8.70 -3.51 -5.33
N THR A 125 9.69 -4.37 -5.27
CA THR A 125 10.14 -5.00 -4.03
C THR A 125 11.65 -5.16 -4.08
N GLN A 126 12.27 -5.23 -2.90
CA GLN A 126 13.71 -5.51 -2.85
C GLN A 126 13.99 -6.95 -3.31
N GLN A 127 15.08 -7.14 -4.04
CA GLN A 127 15.50 -8.45 -4.53
C GLN A 127 15.72 -9.45 -3.38
N THR A 128 16.07 -8.95 -2.19
CA THR A 128 16.30 -9.76 -1.00
C THR A 128 15.01 -10.16 -0.28
N ASN A 129 13.88 -9.51 -0.57
CA ASN A 129 12.60 -9.78 0.08
C ASN A 129 11.92 -11.02 -0.52
N LYS A 130 12.50 -12.19 -0.29
CA LYS A 130 12.04 -13.45 -0.86
C LYS A 130 10.65 -13.87 -0.37
N ARG A 131 10.30 -13.49 0.87
CA ARG A 131 8.99 -13.79 1.44
C ARG A 131 7.86 -13.09 0.65
N ALA A 132 8.00 -11.78 0.43
CA ALA A 132 7.04 -11.01 -0.34
C ALA A 132 6.95 -11.49 -1.79
N GLN A 133 8.09 -11.83 -2.40
CA GLN A 133 8.14 -12.31 -3.79
C GLN A 133 7.36 -13.61 -4.00
N LYS A 134 7.21 -14.46 -2.99
CA LYS A 134 6.38 -15.68 -3.09
C LYS A 134 4.93 -15.33 -3.41
N LEU A 135 4.38 -14.33 -2.71
CA LEU A 135 3.04 -13.83 -2.99
C LEU A 135 2.97 -13.17 -4.37
N TYR A 136 3.94 -12.30 -4.68
CA TYR A 136 3.95 -11.53 -5.92
C TYR A 136 4.06 -12.42 -7.16
N ASN A 137 4.91 -13.45 -7.11
CA ASN A 137 5.05 -14.42 -8.21
C ASN A 137 3.76 -15.21 -8.46
N TRP A 138 2.93 -15.34 -7.43
CA TRP A 138 1.65 -16.04 -7.56
C TRP A 138 0.57 -15.19 -8.21
N ILE A 139 0.56 -13.86 -7.95
CA ILE A 139 -0.53 -12.98 -8.36
C ILE A 139 -0.18 -12.04 -9.51
N ALA A 140 1.10 -11.93 -9.88
CA ALA A 140 1.57 -10.99 -10.89
C ALA A 140 2.79 -11.56 -11.62
N GLU A 141 3.27 -10.82 -12.62
CA GLU A 141 4.44 -11.16 -13.43
C GLU A 141 5.60 -10.26 -13.05
N ASP A 142 6.80 -10.84 -12.90
CA ASP A 142 8.04 -10.10 -12.75
C ASP A 142 8.40 -9.45 -14.10
N SER A 143 8.43 -8.11 -14.12
CA SER A 143 8.69 -7.36 -15.36
C SER A 143 10.16 -7.41 -15.81
N GLY A 144 11.07 -7.83 -14.94
CA GLY A 144 12.51 -7.83 -15.20
C GLY A 144 13.18 -6.46 -15.10
N CYS A 145 12.44 -5.42 -14.68
CA CYS A 145 13.00 -4.08 -14.50
C CYS A 145 13.76 -3.93 -13.19
N ILE A 146 14.79 -3.09 -13.20
CA ILE A 146 15.49 -2.67 -11.98
C ILE A 146 15.38 -1.15 -11.82
N GLU A 147 15.44 -0.65 -10.58
CA GLU A 147 15.33 0.76 -10.27
C GLU A 147 16.70 1.40 -10.11
N TYR A 148 16.87 2.59 -10.68
CA TYR A 148 18.01 3.47 -10.46
C TYR A 148 17.52 4.75 -9.78
N ARG A 149 18.27 5.29 -8.82
CA ARG A 149 17.93 6.52 -8.11
C ARG A 149 19.07 7.53 -8.23
N MET A 150 18.69 8.77 -8.43
CA MET A 150 19.61 9.91 -8.42
C MET A 150 19.07 10.92 -7.41
N ALA A 151 19.86 11.26 -6.40
CA ALA A 151 19.49 12.30 -5.45
C ALA A 151 19.49 13.66 -6.12
N LEU A 152 18.53 14.50 -5.78
CA LEU A 152 18.35 15.84 -6.34
C LEU A 152 18.54 16.92 -5.26
#